data_594e0d6ec7e3c47507d16530c39c9355
#
_entry.id   594e0d6ec7e3c47507d16530c39c9355
#
_cell.length_a   1.000
_cell.length_b   1.000
_cell.length_c   1.000
_cell.angle_alpha   90.00
_cell.angle_beta   90.00
_cell.angle_gamma   90.00
#
_symmetry.space_group_name_H-M   'P 1'
#
loop_
_entity.id
_entity.type
_entity.pdbx_description
1 polymer ?
#
loop_
_entity_poly.entity_id
_entity_poly.type
_entity_poly.pdbx_seq_one_letter_code
_entity_poly.pdbx_strand_id
1 'polypeptide(L)'
;MLSPYPELFHYAKEHRFTVGGFNSFNMETMQGIIAAANEKDVPMIVQTYHADIEYAGREMLAAMCNAACHDSKVKVAMGLDHGQSFEQAVRCIESGFSGVMIDLSSEDYDRNVYETKRVVEYAHARGISVEAEIGKIFDATCPVEVIATGYTDPDVARRFAKDTNIDCLAVSIGTAHGIYKYEPKINFD
;
A
#
# COMPACT_ATOMS: atom_id res chain seq x y z
N MET A 1 -6.89 3.51 -17.56
CA MET A 1 -5.76 2.57 -17.30
C MET A 1 -5.19 2.93 -15.94
N LEU A 2 -4.91 1.94 -15.08
CA LEU A 2 -4.34 2.17 -13.76
C LEU A 2 -2.91 2.73 -13.88
N SER A 3 -2.54 3.61 -12.96
CA SER A 3 -1.22 4.26 -12.91
C SER A 3 -0.32 3.61 -11.84
N PRO A 4 1.01 3.56 -12.03
CA PRO A 4 1.93 3.16 -10.98
C PRO A 4 2.04 4.22 -9.88
N TYR A 5 2.39 3.81 -8.66
CA TYR A 5 2.47 4.69 -7.48
C TYR A 5 3.35 5.94 -7.66
N PRO A 6 4.55 5.86 -8.25
CA PRO A 6 5.40 7.03 -8.42
C PRO A 6 4.74 8.20 -9.17
N GLU A 7 3.85 7.91 -10.12
CA GLU A 7 3.11 8.96 -10.84
C GLU A 7 2.14 9.72 -9.92
N LEU A 8 1.47 9.00 -9.00
CA LEU A 8 0.56 9.60 -8.02
C LEU A 8 1.35 10.42 -7.00
N PHE A 9 2.46 9.86 -6.51
CA PHE A 9 3.29 10.52 -5.50
C PHE A 9 3.99 11.77 -6.05
N HIS A 10 4.43 11.72 -7.30
CA HIS A 10 5.02 12.89 -7.96
C HIS A 10 4.01 14.04 -8.04
N TYR A 11 2.80 13.76 -8.53
CA TYR A 11 1.72 14.73 -8.60
C TYR A 11 1.37 15.30 -7.21
N ALA A 12 1.22 14.43 -6.21
CA ALA A 12 0.91 14.83 -4.84
C ALA A 12 2.00 15.73 -4.22
N LYS A 13 3.26 15.40 -4.47
CA LYS A 13 4.40 16.21 -4.01
C LYS A 13 4.41 17.59 -4.62
N GLU A 14 4.16 17.72 -5.92
CA GLU A 14 4.07 19.01 -6.60
C GLU A 14 2.93 19.88 -6.08
N HIS A 15 1.79 19.26 -5.75
CA HIS A 15 0.59 19.95 -5.28
C HIS A 15 0.47 19.98 -3.75
N ARG A 16 1.44 19.46 -3.01
CA ARG A 16 1.57 19.50 -1.54
C ARG A 16 0.38 18.87 -0.80
N PHE A 17 -0.01 17.66 -1.19
CA PHE A 17 -0.98 16.85 -0.45
C PHE A 17 -0.51 15.41 -0.33
N THR A 18 -1.22 14.59 0.46
CA THR A 18 -0.95 13.16 0.64
C THR A 18 -1.95 12.35 -0.16
N VAL A 19 -1.46 11.38 -0.95
CA VAL A 19 -2.34 10.44 -1.66
C VAL A 19 -3.06 9.55 -0.66
N GLY A 20 -4.39 9.48 -0.76
CA GLY A 20 -5.20 8.58 0.06
C GLY A 20 -5.16 7.16 -0.51
N GLY A 21 -5.01 6.17 0.39
CA GLY A 21 -5.20 4.75 0.10
C GLY A 21 -6.49 4.25 0.76
N PHE A 22 -7.40 3.67 -0.01
CA PHE A 22 -8.72 3.27 0.49
C PHE A 22 -9.00 1.82 0.13
N ASN A 23 -9.27 1.01 1.15
CA ASN A 23 -9.60 -0.40 0.97
C ASN A 23 -10.98 -0.57 0.34
N SER A 24 -11.05 -1.48 -0.62
CA SER A 24 -12.29 -1.83 -1.32
C SER A 24 -12.32 -3.30 -1.70
N PHE A 25 -13.47 -3.93 -1.54
CA PHE A 25 -13.71 -5.34 -1.84
C PHE A 25 -14.98 -5.57 -2.67
N ASN A 26 -15.68 -4.51 -3.07
CA ASN A 26 -16.88 -4.61 -3.89
C ASN A 26 -17.03 -3.44 -4.87
N MET A 27 -17.96 -3.56 -5.79
CA MET A 27 -18.21 -2.58 -6.84
C MET A 27 -18.61 -1.20 -6.26
N GLU A 28 -19.50 -1.19 -5.28
CA GLU A 28 -20.10 0.04 -4.73
C GLU A 28 -19.04 0.91 -4.04
N THR A 29 -18.16 0.28 -3.24
CA THR A 29 -17.09 1.02 -2.58
C THR A 29 -16.03 1.50 -3.57
N MET A 30 -15.67 0.71 -4.58
CA MET A 30 -14.77 1.16 -5.65
C MET A 30 -15.33 2.35 -6.43
N GLN A 31 -16.58 2.29 -6.83
CA GLN A 31 -17.24 3.40 -7.52
C GLN A 31 -17.30 4.66 -6.64
N GLY A 32 -17.61 4.51 -5.35
CA GLY A 32 -17.63 5.63 -4.40
C GLY A 32 -16.27 6.29 -4.23
N ILE A 33 -15.19 5.49 -4.09
CA ILE A 33 -13.81 5.97 -3.98
C ILE A 33 -13.42 6.76 -5.23
N ILE A 34 -13.65 6.19 -6.42
CA ILE A 34 -13.27 6.82 -7.69
C ILE A 34 -14.12 8.06 -7.98
N ALA A 35 -15.41 8.06 -7.62
CA ALA A 35 -16.25 9.24 -7.73
C ALA A 35 -15.77 10.37 -6.84
N ALA A 36 -15.37 10.08 -5.61
CA ALA A 36 -14.80 11.05 -4.69
C ALA A 36 -13.46 11.62 -5.20
N ALA A 37 -12.59 10.76 -5.77
CA ALA A 37 -11.35 11.18 -6.40
C ALA A 37 -11.58 12.18 -7.53
N ASN A 38 -12.52 11.87 -8.42
CA ASN A 38 -12.89 12.76 -9.54
C ASN A 38 -13.54 14.06 -9.06
N GLU A 39 -14.39 14.03 -8.02
CA GLU A 39 -15.00 15.22 -7.43
C GLU A 39 -13.94 16.16 -6.83
N LYS A 40 -12.96 15.58 -6.14
CA LYS A 40 -11.88 16.36 -5.48
C LYS A 40 -10.72 16.70 -6.41
N ASP A 41 -10.69 16.14 -7.61
CA ASP A 41 -9.60 16.29 -8.60
C ASP A 41 -8.24 15.87 -8.01
N VAL A 42 -8.21 14.74 -7.31
CA VAL A 42 -6.99 14.20 -6.67
C VAL A 42 -6.75 12.74 -7.05
N PRO A 43 -5.50 12.33 -7.29
CA PRO A 43 -5.17 10.92 -7.49
C PRO A 43 -5.37 10.13 -6.21
N MET A 44 -5.64 8.82 -6.35
CA MET A 44 -5.81 7.96 -5.19
C MET A 44 -5.46 6.49 -5.47
N ILE A 45 -5.24 5.74 -4.39
CA ILE A 45 -4.98 4.31 -4.44
C ILE A 45 -6.22 3.57 -3.94
N VAL A 46 -6.75 2.66 -4.77
CA VAL A 46 -7.71 1.64 -4.34
C VAL A 46 -6.89 0.47 -3.82
N GLN A 47 -6.98 0.18 -2.54
CA GLN A 47 -6.29 -0.93 -1.91
C GLN A 47 -7.21 -2.14 -1.77
N THR A 48 -6.64 -3.33 -1.81
CA THR A 48 -7.37 -4.58 -1.62
C THR A 48 -6.58 -5.46 -0.66
N TYR A 49 -7.15 -5.67 0.51
CA TYR A 49 -6.54 -6.48 1.55
C TYR A 49 -6.53 -7.95 1.16
N HIS A 50 -5.53 -8.70 1.60
CA HIS A 50 -5.36 -10.09 1.18
C HIS A 50 -6.59 -10.98 1.45
N ALA A 51 -7.31 -10.78 2.57
CA ALA A 51 -8.53 -11.54 2.87
C ALA A 51 -9.72 -11.15 1.96
N ASP A 52 -9.78 -9.89 1.49
CA ASP A 52 -10.78 -9.45 0.53
C ASP A 52 -10.56 -10.10 -0.84
N ILE A 53 -9.29 -10.33 -1.20
CA ILE A 53 -8.91 -11.07 -2.41
C ILE A 53 -9.37 -12.53 -2.34
N GLU A 54 -9.27 -13.17 -1.18
CA GLU A 54 -9.78 -14.53 -0.97
C GLU A 54 -11.30 -14.59 -1.08
N TYR A 55 -11.99 -13.56 -0.62
CA TYR A 55 -13.46 -13.45 -0.70
C TYR A 55 -13.97 -13.18 -2.12
N ALA A 56 -13.45 -12.15 -2.78
CA ALA A 56 -14.00 -11.64 -4.05
C ALA A 56 -13.27 -12.14 -5.30
N GLY A 57 -12.05 -12.63 -5.15
CA GLY A 57 -11.17 -13.00 -6.25
C GLY A 57 -10.44 -11.81 -6.87
N ARG A 58 -9.12 -11.91 -7.00
CA ARG A 58 -8.24 -10.83 -7.49
C ARG A 58 -8.58 -10.38 -8.92
N GLU A 59 -8.92 -11.33 -9.79
CA GLU A 59 -9.29 -11.05 -11.19
C GLU A 59 -10.57 -10.22 -11.26
N MET A 60 -11.57 -10.56 -10.42
CA MET A 60 -12.81 -9.82 -10.35
C MET A 60 -12.57 -8.40 -9.81
N LEU A 61 -11.80 -8.28 -8.74
CA LEU A 61 -11.46 -6.98 -8.15
C LEU A 61 -10.70 -6.09 -9.14
N ALA A 62 -9.71 -6.64 -9.85
CA ALA A 62 -8.98 -5.92 -10.89
C ALA A 62 -9.89 -5.48 -12.05
N ALA A 63 -10.79 -6.34 -12.51
CA ALA A 63 -11.75 -6.02 -13.56
C ALA A 63 -12.71 -4.90 -13.13
N MET A 64 -13.24 -4.96 -11.91
CA MET A 64 -14.12 -3.93 -11.34
C MET A 64 -13.40 -2.58 -11.23
N CYS A 65 -12.18 -2.57 -10.70
CA CYS A 65 -11.38 -1.34 -10.56
C CYS A 65 -11.07 -0.73 -11.94
N ASN A 66 -10.64 -1.53 -12.91
CA ASN A 66 -10.38 -1.05 -14.27
C ASN A 66 -11.66 -0.50 -14.93
N ALA A 67 -12.80 -1.16 -14.77
CA ALA A 67 -14.08 -0.68 -15.30
C ALA A 67 -14.49 0.64 -14.66
N ALA A 68 -14.38 0.75 -13.34
CA ALA A 68 -14.73 1.97 -12.61
C ALA A 68 -13.78 3.15 -12.92
N CYS A 69 -12.53 2.86 -13.31
CA CYS A 69 -11.55 3.87 -13.70
C CYS A 69 -11.66 4.28 -15.19
N HIS A 70 -12.52 3.65 -15.99
CA HIS A 70 -12.54 3.85 -17.44
C HIS A 70 -12.67 5.34 -17.83
N ASP A 71 -13.59 6.05 -17.19
CA ASP A 71 -13.86 7.46 -17.43
C ASP A 71 -13.28 8.38 -16.34
N SER A 72 -12.36 7.88 -15.54
CA SER A 72 -11.72 8.69 -14.49
C SER A 72 -10.86 9.79 -15.09
N LYS A 73 -11.03 11.01 -14.58
CA LYS A 73 -10.25 12.20 -14.96
C LYS A 73 -8.92 12.28 -14.20
N VAL A 74 -8.83 11.57 -13.08
CA VAL A 74 -7.66 11.55 -12.21
C VAL A 74 -6.92 10.22 -12.31
N LYS A 75 -5.65 10.21 -11.91
CA LYS A 75 -4.86 8.99 -11.85
C LYS A 75 -5.33 8.12 -10.67
N VAL A 76 -5.55 6.85 -10.94
CA VAL A 76 -5.92 5.85 -9.93
C VAL A 76 -4.92 4.71 -10.00
N ALA A 77 -4.42 4.28 -8.86
CA ALA A 77 -3.66 3.04 -8.73
C ALA A 77 -4.51 1.98 -8.03
N MET A 78 -4.24 0.71 -8.29
CA MET A 78 -4.79 -0.42 -7.55
C MET A 78 -3.66 -1.20 -6.91
N GLY A 79 -3.74 -1.40 -5.59
CA GLY A 79 -2.71 -2.04 -4.79
C GLY A 79 -3.18 -3.27 -4.02
N LEU A 80 -2.32 -4.29 -3.95
CA LEU A 80 -2.40 -5.32 -2.94
C LEU A 80 -1.99 -4.71 -1.59
N ASP A 81 -2.83 -4.89 -0.57
CA ASP A 81 -2.60 -4.43 0.79
C ASP A 81 -2.21 -5.62 1.68
N HIS A 82 -1.07 -5.51 2.38
CA HIS A 82 -0.48 -6.54 3.24
C HIS A 82 -0.33 -7.93 2.57
N GLY A 83 0.30 -7.98 1.40
CA GLY A 83 0.63 -9.24 0.74
C GLY A 83 1.61 -10.08 1.58
N GLN A 84 1.33 -11.37 1.72
CA GLN A 84 2.02 -12.26 2.66
C GLN A 84 3.09 -13.13 2.00
N SER A 85 3.19 -13.13 0.67
CA SER A 85 4.15 -13.95 -0.06
C SER A 85 4.45 -13.42 -1.46
N PHE A 86 5.62 -13.83 -1.97
CA PHE A 86 5.99 -13.58 -3.36
C PHE A 86 4.91 -14.08 -4.35
N GLU A 87 4.38 -15.29 -4.13
CA GLU A 87 3.38 -15.90 -5.00
C GLU A 87 2.07 -15.08 -5.03
N GLN A 88 1.66 -14.52 -3.89
CA GLN A 88 0.47 -13.67 -3.82
C GLN A 88 0.69 -12.37 -4.57
N ALA A 89 1.83 -11.71 -4.38
CA ALA A 89 2.18 -10.50 -5.12
C ALA A 89 2.20 -10.74 -6.64
N VAL A 90 2.84 -11.82 -7.09
CA VAL A 90 2.89 -12.21 -8.51
C VAL A 90 1.50 -12.40 -9.09
N ARG A 91 0.62 -13.13 -8.39
CA ARG A 91 -0.75 -13.36 -8.86
C ARG A 91 -1.57 -12.07 -8.98
N CYS A 92 -1.39 -11.11 -8.06
CA CYS A 92 -2.03 -9.80 -8.16
C CYS A 92 -1.51 -9.00 -9.36
N ILE A 93 -0.20 -8.99 -9.59
CA ILE A 93 0.44 -8.36 -10.75
C ILE A 93 -0.13 -8.94 -12.05
N GLU A 94 -0.21 -10.27 -12.17
CA GLU A 94 -0.73 -10.95 -13.35
C GLU A 94 -2.23 -10.70 -13.57
N SER A 95 -2.97 -10.35 -12.51
CA SER A 95 -4.39 -9.98 -12.59
C SER A 95 -4.63 -8.51 -12.95
N GLY A 96 -3.57 -7.68 -13.06
CA GLY A 96 -3.65 -6.31 -13.52
C GLY A 96 -3.63 -5.24 -12.42
N PHE A 97 -3.12 -5.57 -11.23
CA PHE A 97 -2.81 -4.58 -10.20
C PHE A 97 -1.64 -3.69 -10.65
N SER A 98 -1.67 -2.41 -10.33
CA SER A 98 -0.60 -1.45 -10.67
C SER A 98 0.40 -1.23 -9.54
N GLY A 99 0.13 -1.80 -8.37
CA GLY A 99 1.02 -1.84 -7.22
C GLY A 99 0.76 -3.06 -6.36
N VAL A 100 1.78 -3.50 -5.65
CA VAL A 100 1.68 -4.59 -4.67
C VAL A 100 2.48 -4.25 -3.43
N MET A 101 1.95 -4.56 -2.26
CA MET A 101 2.67 -4.53 -1.00
C MET A 101 3.10 -5.95 -0.62
N ILE A 102 4.33 -6.10 -0.18
CA ILE A 102 4.84 -7.28 0.51
C ILE A 102 5.13 -6.92 1.96
N ASP A 103 4.40 -7.53 2.88
CA ASP A 103 4.53 -7.28 4.31
C ASP A 103 5.15 -8.49 5.02
N LEU A 104 6.44 -8.40 5.24
CA LEU A 104 7.24 -9.32 6.04
C LEU A 104 7.89 -8.60 7.22
N SER A 105 7.23 -7.56 7.75
CA SER A 105 7.71 -6.77 8.90
C SER A 105 7.84 -7.59 10.19
N SER A 106 7.17 -8.74 10.25
CA SER A 106 7.28 -9.71 11.35
C SER A 106 8.48 -10.66 11.26
N GLU A 107 9.12 -10.74 10.10
CA GLU A 107 10.29 -11.57 9.84
C GLU A 107 11.59 -10.83 10.21
N ASP A 108 12.72 -11.55 10.20
CA ASP A 108 14.01 -10.90 10.34
C ASP A 108 14.36 -10.03 9.11
N TYR A 109 15.26 -9.06 9.32
CA TYR A 109 15.62 -8.07 8.30
C TYR A 109 16.11 -8.72 6.99
N ASP A 110 16.99 -9.73 7.09
CA ASP A 110 17.61 -10.33 5.90
C ASP A 110 16.58 -11.10 5.08
N ARG A 111 15.64 -11.78 5.74
CA ARG A 111 14.53 -12.46 5.09
C ARG A 111 13.57 -11.49 4.44
N ASN A 112 13.20 -10.42 5.14
CA ASN A 112 12.34 -9.37 4.57
C ASN A 112 13.00 -8.75 3.33
N VAL A 113 14.28 -8.38 3.40
CA VAL A 113 15.04 -7.87 2.25
C VAL A 113 15.06 -8.87 1.10
N TYR A 114 15.35 -10.14 1.37
CA TYR A 114 15.44 -11.17 0.33
C TYR A 114 14.13 -11.35 -0.44
N GLU A 115 13.03 -11.53 0.26
CA GLU A 115 11.72 -11.75 -0.38
C GLU A 115 11.21 -10.48 -1.06
N THR A 116 11.41 -9.31 -0.45
CA THR A 116 11.04 -8.01 -1.04
C THR A 116 11.77 -7.79 -2.37
N LYS A 117 13.06 -8.09 -2.44
CA LYS A 117 13.84 -7.98 -3.70
C LYS A 117 13.27 -8.86 -4.81
N ARG A 118 12.87 -10.08 -4.50
CA ARG A 118 12.24 -10.98 -5.48
C ARG A 118 10.97 -10.36 -6.06
N VAL A 119 10.13 -9.77 -5.20
CA VAL A 119 8.92 -9.07 -5.63
C VAL A 119 9.26 -7.86 -6.49
N VAL A 120 10.24 -7.04 -6.07
CA VAL A 120 10.71 -5.86 -6.80
C VAL A 120 11.21 -6.24 -8.20
N GLU A 121 12.08 -7.25 -8.31
CA GLU A 121 12.59 -7.71 -9.60
C GLU A 121 11.47 -8.13 -10.56
N TYR A 122 10.49 -8.87 -10.04
CA TYR A 122 9.36 -9.32 -10.84
C TYR A 122 8.42 -8.18 -11.26
N ALA A 123 8.10 -7.29 -10.31
CA ALA A 123 7.18 -6.17 -10.51
C ALA A 123 7.76 -5.09 -11.42
N HIS A 124 8.99 -4.65 -11.16
CA HIS A 124 9.65 -3.59 -11.94
C HIS A 124 9.87 -3.97 -13.40
N ALA A 125 10.14 -5.24 -13.70
CA ALA A 125 10.21 -5.74 -15.08
C ALA A 125 8.88 -5.58 -15.84
N ARG A 126 7.77 -5.26 -15.14
CA ARG A 126 6.42 -5.06 -15.69
C ARG A 126 5.88 -3.65 -15.46
N GLY A 127 6.69 -2.74 -14.91
CA GLY A 127 6.29 -1.37 -14.61
C GLY A 127 5.31 -1.27 -13.43
N ILE A 128 5.29 -2.27 -12.54
CA ILE A 128 4.43 -2.34 -11.35
C ILE A 128 5.20 -1.88 -10.13
N SER A 129 4.55 -1.07 -9.29
CA SER A 129 5.16 -0.53 -8.07
C SER A 129 5.14 -1.53 -6.92
N VAL A 130 6.16 -1.43 -6.06
CA VAL A 130 6.28 -2.26 -4.86
C VAL A 130 6.35 -1.40 -3.61
N GLU A 131 5.46 -1.72 -2.67
CA GLU A 131 5.51 -1.27 -1.29
C GLU A 131 6.03 -2.40 -0.41
N ALA A 132 6.74 -2.06 0.67
CA ALA A 132 7.11 -3.01 1.71
C ALA A 132 6.99 -2.36 3.09
N GLU A 133 7.08 -3.14 4.15
CA GLU A 133 6.94 -2.67 5.53
C GLU A 133 8.13 -3.06 6.39
N ILE A 134 8.51 -2.14 7.29
CA ILE A 134 9.43 -2.37 8.40
C ILE A 134 8.95 -1.66 9.67
N GLY A 135 9.38 -2.16 10.80
CA GLY A 135 8.86 -1.72 12.09
C GLY A 135 7.67 -2.56 12.52
N LYS A 136 6.99 -2.14 13.55
CA LYS A 136 5.82 -2.86 14.05
C LYS A 136 4.64 -1.91 14.23
N ILE A 137 3.62 -2.07 13.39
CA ILE A 137 2.36 -1.37 13.52
C ILE A 137 1.43 -2.21 14.40
N PHE A 138 1.06 -1.68 15.55
CA PHE A 138 0.21 -2.35 16.54
C PHE A 138 -1.27 -2.11 16.25
N ASP A 139 -2.13 -2.85 16.98
CA ASP A 139 -3.57 -2.55 17.07
C ASP A 139 -3.81 -1.32 17.95
N ALA A 140 -4.80 -0.49 17.60
CA ALA A 140 -5.16 0.73 18.32
C ALA A 140 -5.74 0.48 19.74
N THR A 141 -5.96 -0.77 20.13
CA THR A 141 -6.30 -1.15 21.50
C THR A 141 -5.08 -1.26 22.42
N CYS A 142 -3.86 -1.31 21.83
CA CYS A 142 -2.63 -1.32 22.62
C CYS A 142 -2.39 0.05 23.30
N PRO A 143 -1.78 0.07 24.50
CA PRO A 143 -1.34 1.32 25.13
C PRO A 143 -0.34 2.10 24.25
N VAL A 144 -0.37 3.43 24.34
CA VAL A 144 0.52 4.32 23.54
C VAL A 144 2.00 3.98 23.75
N GLU A 145 2.36 3.61 24.99
CA GLU A 145 3.74 3.25 25.35
C GLU A 145 4.18 1.96 24.64
N VAL A 146 3.25 1.03 24.40
CA VAL A 146 3.52 -0.20 23.64
C VAL A 146 3.66 0.14 22.16
N ILE A 147 2.80 0.98 21.59
CA ILE A 147 2.89 1.42 20.20
C ILE A 147 4.24 2.08 19.93
N ALA A 148 4.72 2.92 20.85
CA ALA A 148 6.01 3.59 20.74
C ALA A 148 7.22 2.63 20.66
N THR A 149 7.09 1.40 21.17
CA THR A 149 8.17 0.39 21.05
C THR A 149 8.36 -0.17 19.65
N GLY A 150 7.40 0.07 18.76
CA GLY A 150 7.43 -0.39 17.37
C GLY A 150 7.95 0.64 16.37
N TYR A 151 8.33 1.84 16.80
CA TYR A 151 8.79 2.89 15.87
C TYR A 151 9.94 2.39 14.99
N THR A 152 9.83 2.73 13.73
CA THR A 152 10.86 2.39 12.75
C THR A 152 12.08 3.28 12.93
N ASP A 153 13.26 2.66 13.04
CA ASP A 153 14.54 3.38 13.04
C ASP A 153 14.80 3.97 11.64
N PRO A 154 15.01 5.31 11.53
CA PRO A 154 15.23 5.97 10.24
C PRO A 154 16.46 5.45 9.47
N ASP A 155 17.52 5.01 10.15
CA ASP A 155 18.70 4.45 9.49
C ASP A 155 18.43 3.05 8.95
N VAL A 156 17.62 2.25 9.66
CA VAL A 156 17.14 0.96 9.18
C VAL A 156 16.22 1.16 7.98
N ALA A 157 15.31 2.15 8.03
CA ALA A 157 14.43 2.50 6.90
C ALA A 157 15.23 2.86 5.64
N ARG A 158 16.22 3.74 5.79
CA ARG A 158 17.09 4.15 4.68
C ARG A 158 17.86 2.98 4.09
N ARG A 159 18.41 2.11 4.94
CA ARG A 159 19.12 0.91 4.51
C ARG A 159 18.20 -0.04 3.77
N PHE A 160 17.01 -0.32 4.32
CA PHE A 160 16.04 -1.22 3.71
C PHE A 160 15.61 -0.75 2.32
N ALA A 161 15.24 0.53 2.18
CA ALA A 161 14.87 1.10 0.88
C ALA A 161 16.00 1.00 -0.15
N LYS A 162 17.26 1.22 0.28
CA LYS A 162 18.44 1.07 -0.58
C LYS A 162 18.71 -0.39 -0.96
N ASP A 163 18.57 -1.31 -0.01
CA ASP A 163 18.86 -2.73 -0.23
C ASP A 163 17.80 -3.39 -1.11
N THR A 164 16.53 -2.94 -1.04
CA THR A 164 15.40 -3.54 -1.75
C THR A 164 15.02 -2.85 -3.04
N ASN A 165 15.31 -1.54 -3.19
CA ASN A 165 14.89 -0.71 -4.33
C ASN A 165 13.36 -0.64 -4.50
N ILE A 166 12.61 -0.60 -3.40
CA ILE A 166 11.15 -0.41 -3.39
C ILE A 166 10.74 1.00 -3.79
N ASP A 167 9.48 1.19 -4.18
CA ASP A 167 8.90 2.49 -4.54
C ASP A 167 8.26 3.19 -3.35
N CYS A 168 7.77 2.43 -2.35
CA CYS A 168 7.10 2.92 -1.16
C CYS A 168 7.47 2.10 0.06
N LEU A 169 7.56 2.73 1.23
CA LEU A 169 7.87 2.09 2.50
C LEU A 169 6.85 2.46 3.56
N ALA A 170 6.15 1.46 4.09
CA ALA A 170 5.36 1.60 5.29
C ALA A 170 6.25 1.57 6.52
N VAL A 171 6.08 2.58 7.38
CA VAL A 171 6.88 2.77 8.60
C VAL A 171 5.99 3.00 9.81
N SER A 172 6.42 2.50 10.96
CA SER A 172 5.74 2.75 12.24
C SER A 172 6.23 4.07 12.83
N ILE A 173 5.32 5.03 12.96
CA ILE A 173 5.57 6.37 13.50
C ILE A 173 4.61 6.76 14.62
N GLY A 174 3.82 5.80 15.13
CA GLY A 174 2.82 6.03 16.20
C GLY A 174 1.38 5.91 15.74
N THR A 175 1.15 5.61 14.47
CA THR A 175 -0.14 5.13 13.97
C THR A 175 -0.36 3.67 14.34
N ALA A 176 -1.62 3.22 14.35
CA ALA A 176 -2.01 1.86 14.68
C ALA A 176 -3.23 1.43 13.86
N HIS A 177 -3.42 0.14 13.69
CA HIS A 177 -4.60 -0.41 13.03
C HIS A 177 -5.83 -0.36 13.93
N GLY A 178 -6.99 -0.04 13.37
CA GLY A 178 -8.28 -0.10 14.06
C GLY A 178 -8.80 1.24 14.55
N ILE A 179 -9.78 1.20 15.46
CA ILE A 179 -10.45 2.38 15.98
C ILE A 179 -9.72 2.88 17.23
N TYR A 180 -9.18 4.09 17.15
CA TYR A 180 -8.51 4.73 18.27
C TYR A 180 -9.46 5.03 19.43
N LYS A 181 -9.02 4.68 20.65
CA LYS A 181 -9.69 5.05 21.90
C LYS A 181 -9.07 6.28 22.58
N TYR A 182 -8.00 6.80 21.98
CA TYR A 182 -7.22 7.95 22.44
C TYR A 182 -6.64 8.67 21.23
N GLU A 183 -6.16 9.88 21.43
CA GLU A 183 -5.46 10.64 20.38
C GLU A 183 -4.09 9.99 20.10
N PRO A 184 -3.78 9.61 18.85
CA PRO A 184 -2.51 9.01 18.53
C PRO A 184 -1.36 10.01 18.71
N LYS A 185 -0.23 9.54 19.23
CA LYS A 185 0.99 10.33 19.31
C LYS A 185 1.91 9.96 18.15
N ILE A 186 1.95 10.82 17.15
CA ILE A 186 2.78 10.62 15.96
C ILE A 186 4.16 11.21 16.21
N ASN A 187 5.19 10.42 15.94
CA ASN A 187 6.58 10.87 15.97
C ASN A 187 6.93 11.50 14.62
N PHE A 188 7.32 12.77 14.64
CA PHE A 188 7.73 13.55 13.47
C PHE A 188 9.25 13.79 13.40
N ASP A 189 10.04 13.28 14.38
CA ASP A 189 11.48 13.47 14.50
C ASP A 189 12.31 12.46 13.70
#